data_6c97dfd4a2f31dc97e052414ec061a69
#
_entry.id   6c97dfd4a2f31dc97e052414ec061a69
#
_cell.length_a   1.000
_cell.length_b   1.000
_cell.length_c   1.000
_cell.angle_alpha   90.00
_cell.angle_beta   90.00
_cell.angle_gamma   90.00
#
_symmetry.space_group_name_H-M   'P 1'
#
loop_
_entity.id
_entity.type
_entity.pdbx_description
1 polymer ?
#
loop_
_entity_poly.entity_id
_entity_poly.type
_entity_poly.pdbx_seq_one_letter_code
_entity_poly.pdbx_strand_id
1 'polypeptide(L)'
;MERILRALPSKPQPLWLRYSVTTILVSLSFLLMKAVQEFTPVQGYFLLFPAIFLAAVAFDRGSGFYATALSTVLLAIWGGLPHEVEYSSEHWFSLGLFAAIGLCLAAVSEGLRVEWERAVTAEKQKAILLRELRHRTKNDFALAAAILRLQAKAQSSKELQAALGSAISRIETFERTHQEFDLPDSGVDIPMRPYLEGLCSSVSARASDDNPIRIQVACEDIALPAKDANTIGLICNELVTNACKHAFDPGSPGNVSVTLTRSNSLLSLVVADDGKGCPEDAKDGVGSQLIRLLVAQLEGNLARQAIEKGCRVSVSIPETSLRR
;
A
#
# COMPACT_ATOMS: atom_id res chain seq x y z
N MET A 1 7.23 19.73 -0.96
CA MET A 1 8.56 19.28 -0.55
C MET A 1 8.96 17.96 -1.17
N GLU A 2 8.11 16.92 -1.13
CA GLU A 2 8.39 15.62 -1.79
C GLU A 2 8.75 15.69 -3.28
N ARG A 3 8.10 16.55 -4.07
CA ARG A 3 8.39 16.68 -5.51
C ARG A 3 9.78 17.21 -5.79
N ILE A 4 10.30 18.09 -4.95
CA ILE A 4 11.65 18.67 -5.08
C ILE A 4 12.70 17.63 -4.68
N LEU A 5 12.44 16.84 -3.63
CA LEU A 5 13.33 15.78 -3.18
C LEU A 5 13.40 14.60 -4.15
N ARG A 6 12.31 14.30 -4.89
CA ARG A 6 12.31 13.29 -5.97
C ARG A 6 13.10 13.73 -7.21
N ALA A 7 13.36 15.03 -7.38
CA ALA A 7 14.15 15.56 -8.49
C ALA A 7 15.67 15.52 -8.23
N LEU A 8 16.09 15.21 -7.00
CA LEU A 8 17.52 15.07 -6.66
C LEU A 8 18.08 13.80 -7.30
N PRO A 9 19.27 13.85 -7.89
CA PRO A 9 19.88 12.71 -8.54
C PRO A 9 20.13 11.59 -7.55
N SER A 10 19.51 10.43 -7.78
CA SER A 10 19.63 9.23 -6.93
C SER A 10 20.97 8.50 -7.09
N LYS A 11 21.82 8.92 -8.04
CA LYS A 11 23.15 8.37 -8.28
C LYS A 11 24.23 9.34 -7.83
N PRO A 12 25.31 8.85 -7.22
CA PRO A 12 26.43 9.70 -6.87
C PRO A 12 26.97 10.40 -8.12
N GLN A 13 26.95 11.74 -8.10
CA GLN A 13 27.44 12.55 -9.20
C GLN A 13 28.99 12.53 -9.23
N PRO A 14 29.64 12.63 -10.40
CA PRO A 14 31.09 12.66 -10.49
C PRO A 14 31.66 13.87 -9.74
N LEU A 15 32.81 13.68 -9.07
CA LEU A 15 33.42 14.69 -8.19
C LEU A 15 33.63 16.03 -8.91
N TRP A 16 34.09 16.02 -10.15
CA TRP A 16 34.32 17.23 -10.92
C TRP A 16 33.05 18.05 -11.11
N LEU A 17 31.91 17.41 -11.39
CA LEU A 17 30.63 18.09 -11.61
C LEU A 17 30.14 18.75 -10.31
N ARG A 18 30.27 18.05 -9.19
CA ARG A 18 29.86 18.52 -7.86
C ARG A 18 30.59 19.78 -7.47
N TYR A 19 31.93 19.73 -7.51
CA TYR A 19 32.75 20.88 -7.11
C TYR A 19 32.69 22.01 -8.11
N SER A 20 32.58 21.75 -9.42
CA SER A 20 32.41 22.79 -10.43
C SER A 20 31.10 23.57 -10.27
N VAL A 21 29.98 22.86 -10.12
CA VAL A 21 28.67 23.51 -9.91
C VAL A 21 28.63 24.26 -8.58
N THR A 22 29.20 23.69 -7.52
CA THR A 22 29.31 24.37 -6.22
C THR A 22 30.14 25.66 -6.34
N THR A 23 31.26 25.59 -7.04
CA THR A 23 32.12 26.79 -7.26
C THR A 23 31.37 27.88 -8.05
N ILE A 24 30.67 27.50 -9.12
CA ILE A 24 29.85 28.43 -9.92
C ILE A 24 28.76 29.06 -9.05
N LEU A 25 28.06 28.26 -8.25
CA LEU A 25 26.99 28.73 -7.38
C LEU A 25 27.48 29.72 -6.32
N VAL A 26 28.59 29.40 -5.66
CA VAL A 26 29.21 30.28 -4.65
C VAL A 26 29.73 31.54 -5.32
N SER A 27 30.40 31.44 -6.48
CA SER A 27 30.92 32.61 -7.22
C SER A 27 29.80 33.55 -7.65
N LEU A 28 28.67 33.00 -8.17
CA LEU A 28 27.52 33.79 -8.56
C LEU A 28 26.90 34.53 -7.35
N SER A 29 26.74 33.81 -6.23
CA SER A 29 26.22 34.40 -4.99
C SER A 29 27.18 35.50 -4.44
N PHE A 30 28.48 35.30 -4.58
CA PHE A 30 29.48 36.28 -4.18
C PHE A 30 29.43 37.54 -5.08
N LEU A 31 29.29 37.38 -6.39
CA LEU A 31 29.10 38.49 -7.31
C LEU A 31 27.81 39.25 -7.05
N LEU A 32 26.71 38.52 -6.77
CA LEU A 32 25.44 39.14 -6.37
C LEU A 32 25.62 39.96 -5.07
N MET A 33 26.31 39.42 -4.08
CA MET A 33 26.61 40.11 -2.84
C MET A 33 27.35 41.41 -3.12
N LYS A 34 28.39 41.39 -3.99
CA LYS A 34 29.16 42.59 -4.37
C LYS A 34 28.28 43.63 -5.05
N ALA A 35 27.44 43.22 -5.98
CA ALA A 35 26.48 44.09 -6.67
C ALA A 35 25.52 44.77 -5.67
N VAL A 36 25.02 44.02 -4.67
CA VAL A 36 24.15 44.58 -3.64
C VAL A 36 24.89 45.58 -2.73
N GLN A 37 26.16 45.34 -2.43
CA GLN A 37 26.99 46.23 -1.62
C GLN A 37 27.23 47.61 -2.28
N GLU A 38 27.15 47.70 -3.61
CA GLU A 38 27.25 49.01 -4.32
C GLU A 38 26.02 49.90 -4.05
N PHE A 39 24.87 49.31 -3.75
CA PHE A 39 23.60 50.03 -3.54
C PHE A 39 23.22 50.15 -2.05
N THR A 40 23.84 49.36 -1.17
CA THR A 40 23.47 49.31 0.25
C THR A 40 24.68 49.18 1.14
N PRO A 41 24.72 49.90 2.29
CA PRO A 41 25.85 49.81 3.23
C PRO A 41 25.88 48.50 4.05
N VAL A 42 25.03 47.51 3.68
CA VAL A 42 24.89 46.25 4.42
C VAL A 42 25.94 45.26 3.99
N GLN A 43 26.67 44.69 4.94
CA GLN A 43 27.55 43.56 4.69
C GLN A 43 26.73 42.33 4.35
N GLY A 44 26.48 42.05 3.05
CA GLY A 44 25.57 41.03 2.56
C GLY A 44 26.05 39.57 2.68
N TYR A 45 26.84 39.20 3.71
CA TYR A 45 27.37 37.84 3.91
C TYR A 45 26.27 36.75 3.94
N PHE A 46 25.07 37.12 4.38
CA PHE A 46 23.91 36.19 4.40
C PHE A 46 23.49 35.68 3.01
N LEU A 47 23.84 36.39 1.92
CA LEU A 47 23.54 35.97 0.55
C LEU A 47 24.31 34.71 0.12
N LEU A 48 25.36 34.33 0.83
CA LEU A 48 26.14 33.14 0.59
C LEU A 48 25.53 31.87 1.24
N PHE A 49 24.72 32.02 2.30
CA PHE A 49 24.09 30.86 2.96
C PHE A 49 23.15 30.04 2.06
N PRO A 50 22.31 30.65 1.20
CA PRO A 50 21.53 29.85 0.23
C PRO A 50 22.39 29.01 -0.70
N ALA A 51 23.55 29.51 -1.15
CA ALA A 51 24.47 28.74 -2.00
C ALA A 51 25.11 27.58 -1.21
N ILE A 52 25.51 27.79 0.04
CA ILE A 52 26.02 26.73 0.92
C ILE A 52 24.96 25.67 1.15
N PHE A 53 23.74 26.08 1.45
CA PHE A 53 22.61 25.17 1.67
C PHE A 53 22.26 24.37 0.40
N LEU A 54 22.15 25.03 -0.75
CA LEU A 54 21.86 24.36 -2.02
C LEU A 54 22.98 23.39 -2.40
N ALA A 55 24.24 23.75 -2.20
CA ALA A 55 25.36 22.85 -2.45
C ALA A 55 25.32 21.62 -1.53
N ALA A 56 24.98 21.81 -0.23
CA ALA A 56 24.88 20.74 0.74
C ALA A 56 23.69 19.79 0.46
N VAL A 57 22.56 20.32 -0.03
CA VAL A 57 21.36 19.53 -0.33
C VAL A 57 21.44 18.85 -1.70
N ALA A 58 21.94 19.54 -2.73
CA ALA A 58 21.94 19.05 -4.11
C ALA A 58 23.06 18.02 -4.37
N PHE A 59 24.19 18.09 -3.68
CA PHE A 59 25.35 17.26 -3.95
C PHE A 59 25.80 16.46 -2.72
N ASP A 60 26.32 15.26 -2.98
CA ASP A 60 26.78 14.33 -1.92
C ASP A 60 28.04 14.79 -1.23
N ARG A 61 28.18 14.36 0.02
CA ARG A 61 29.42 14.25 0.82
C ARG A 61 30.42 15.41 0.65
N GLY A 62 30.29 16.42 1.49
CA GLY A 62 31.31 17.46 1.63
C GLY A 62 31.13 18.69 0.75
N SER A 63 30.17 18.74 -0.18
CA SER A 63 29.95 19.92 -1.04
C SER A 63 29.54 21.16 -0.25
N GLY A 64 28.77 21.00 0.84
CA GLY A 64 28.43 22.11 1.75
C GLY A 64 29.64 22.62 2.52
N PHE A 65 30.53 21.73 2.99
CA PHE A 65 31.77 22.10 3.65
C PHE A 65 32.72 22.82 2.69
N TYR A 66 32.83 22.30 1.45
CA TYR A 66 33.60 22.97 0.40
C TYR A 66 33.04 24.36 0.06
N ALA A 67 31.73 24.50 -0.08
CA ALA A 67 31.06 25.77 -0.31
C ALA A 67 31.32 26.76 0.82
N THR A 68 31.29 26.31 2.07
CA THR A 68 31.60 27.13 3.25
C THR A 68 33.04 27.58 3.23
N ALA A 69 34.00 26.67 3.01
CA ALA A 69 35.42 26.99 2.93
C ALA A 69 35.71 27.99 1.81
N LEU A 70 35.17 27.74 0.60
CA LEU A 70 35.34 28.64 -0.54
C LEU A 70 34.75 30.02 -0.28
N SER A 71 33.54 30.08 0.25
CA SER A 71 32.88 31.35 0.64
C SER A 71 33.69 32.13 1.66
N THR A 72 34.22 31.43 2.69
CA THR A 72 35.07 32.06 3.75
C THR A 72 36.35 32.61 3.16
N VAL A 73 37.01 31.89 2.26
CA VAL A 73 38.23 32.34 1.57
C VAL A 73 37.94 33.56 0.69
N LEU A 74 36.84 33.52 -0.09
CA LEU A 74 36.45 34.68 -0.92
C LEU A 74 36.16 35.93 -0.07
N LEU A 75 35.49 35.77 1.06
CA LEU A 75 35.22 36.86 2.00
C LEU A 75 36.49 37.37 2.67
N ALA A 76 37.44 36.50 3.01
CA ALA A 76 38.71 36.92 3.60
C ALA A 76 39.56 37.74 2.64
N ILE A 77 39.57 37.36 1.32
CA ILE A 77 40.42 38.01 0.32
C ILE A 77 39.75 39.30 -0.23
N TRP A 78 38.48 39.27 -0.52
CA TRP A 78 37.75 40.33 -1.24
C TRP A 78 36.55 40.90 -0.49
N GLY A 79 36.26 40.44 0.73
CA GLY A 79 35.17 40.94 1.58
C GLY A 79 35.51 42.29 2.24
N GLY A 80 36.80 42.66 2.34
CA GLY A 80 37.28 43.96 2.77
C GLY A 80 36.95 45.04 1.73
N LEU A 81 36.47 46.19 2.18
CA LEU A 81 36.21 47.36 1.36
C LEU A 81 37.51 47.94 0.78
N PRO A 82 37.42 48.84 -0.25
CA PRO A 82 38.59 49.30 -0.96
C PRO A 82 39.56 50.06 -0.07
N HIS A 83 40.77 49.64 -0.09
CA HIS A 83 42.04 50.29 0.20
C HIS A 83 42.36 50.95 1.56
N GLU A 84 41.41 51.05 2.53
CA GLU A 84 41.70 51.73 3.80
C GLU A 84 41.20 51.02 5.07
N VAL A 85 40.74 49.79 5.01
CA VAL A 85 40.35 49.09 6.24
C VAL A 85 41.51 48.29 6.77
N GLU A 86 42.16 48.79 7.81
CA GLU A 86 42.86 47.92 8.77
C GLU A 86 41.93 46.76 9.13
N TYR A 87 42.45 45.54 9.02
CA TYR A 87 41.71 44.31 9.40
C TYR A 87 41.35 44.41 10.89
N SER A 88 40.20 45.03 11.16
CA SER A 88 39.71 45.23 12.52
C SER A 88 39.33 43.89 13.14
N SER A 89 39.37 43.80 14.46
CA SER A 89 38.93 42.64 15.21
C SER A 89 37.47 42.25 14.86
N GLU A 90 36.64 43.21 14.48
CA GLU A 90 35.23 43.00 14.05
C GLU A 90 35.11 42.23 12.73
N HIS A 91 36.03 42.47 11.79
CA HIS A 91 36.04 41.73 10.52
C HIS A 91 36.36 40.25 10.77
N TRP A 92 37.37 39.94 11.56
CA TRP A 92 37.73 38.57 11.89
C TRP A 92 36.66 37.87 12.71
N PHE A 93 35.98 38.56 13.60
CA PHE A 93 34.83 38.02 14.33
C PHE A 93 33.69 37.69 13.40
N SER A 94 33.30 38.59 12.50
CA SER A 94 32.23 38.37 11.51
C SER A 94 32.53 37.21 10.58
N LEU A 95 33.78 37.07 10.11
CA LEU A 95 34.23 35.98 9.28
C LEU A 95 34.20 34.63 10.03
N GLY A 96 34.65 34.62 11.28
CA GLY A 96 34.59 33.45 12.15
C GLY A 96 33.15 32.99 12.41
N LEU A 97 32.26 33.94 12.69
CA LEU A 97 30.83 33.65 12.88
C LEU A 97 30.18 33.12 11.61
N PHE A 98 30.47 33.70 10.43
CA PHE A 98 30.02 33.22 9.13
C PHE A 98 30.47 31.78 8.89
N ALA A 99 31.76 31.49 9.10
CA ALA A 99 32.30 30.14 8.93
C ALA A 99 31.64 29.14 9.89
N ALA A 100 31.43 29.51 11.15
CA ALA A 100 30.76 28.65 12.13
C ALA A 100 29.31 28.33 11.74
N ILE A 101 28.53 29.32 11.30
CA ILE A 101 27.18 29.14 10.85
C ILE A 101 27.15 28.29 9.57
N GLY A 102 28.04 28.56 8.61
CA GLY A 102 28.14 27.78 7.37
C GLY A 102 28.49 26.31 7.62
N LEU A 103 29.43 26.04 8.54
CA LEU A 103 29.78 24.68 8.94
C LEU A 103 28.62 23.97 9.65
N CYS A 104 27.92 24.66 10.53
CA CYS A 104 26.74 24.14 11.20
C CYS A 104 25.64 23.78 10.17
N LEU A 105 25.37 24.70 9.23
CA LEU A 105 24.39 24.48 8.16
C LEU A 105 24.77 23.27 7.26
N ALA A 106 26.04 23.15 6.89
CA ALA A 106 26.56 22.04 6.13
C ALA A 106 26.41 20.71 6.90
N ALA A 107 26.77 20.69 8.20
CA ALA A 107 26.67 19.49 9.03
C ALA A 107 25.21 19.03 9.25
N VAL A 108 24.29 19.97 9.51
CA VAL A 108 22.87 19.67 9.66
C VAL A 108 22.29 19.14 8.35
N SER A 109 22.62 19.77 7.22
CA SER A 109 22.13 19.33 5.90
C SER A 109 22.63 17.93 5.55
N GLU A 110 23.90 17.62 5.84
CA GLU A 110 24.47 16.29 5.63
C GLU A 110 23.81 15.23 6.55
N GLY A 111 23.59 15.58 7.83
CA GLY A 111 22.89 14.70 8.78
C GLY A 111 21.46 14.36 8.33
N LEU A 112 20.69 15.37 7.95
CA LEU A 112 19.33 15.17 7.43
C LEU A 112 19.31 14.30 6.17
N ARG A 113 20.27 14.48 5.30
CA ARG A 113 20.39 13.69 4.08
C ARG A 113 20.69 12.23 4.37
N VAL A 114 21.64 11.93 5.25
CA VAL A 114 21.99 10.57 5.65
C VAL A 114 20.76 9.84 6.23
N GLU A 115 20.01 10.52 7.10
CA GLU A 115 18.78 9.95 7.66
C GLU A 115 17.71 9.72 6.59
N TRP A 116 17.57 10.64 5.64
CA TRP A 116 16.66 10.46 4.52
C TRP A 116 17.03 9.24 3.64
N GLU A 117 18.31 9.09 3.29
CA GLU A 117 18.80 7.94 2.51
C GLU A 117 18.57 6.62 3.26
N ARG A 118 18.79 6.60 4.58
CA ARG A 118 18.49 5.46 5.44
C ARG A 118 16.99 5.11 5.42
N ALA A 119 16.14 6.11 5.58
CA ALA A 119 14.68 5.92 5.57
C ALA A 119 14.19 5.35 4.22
N VAL A 120 14.64 5.94 3.09
CA VAL A 120 14.29 5.46 1.75
C VAL A 120 14.81 4.03 1.51
N THR A 121 16.00 3.71 1.98
CA THR A 121 16.57 2.36 1.83
C THR A 121 15.81 1.35 2.69
N ALA A 122 15.46 1.69 3.91
CA ALA A 122 14.67 0.86 4.81
C ALA A 122 13.26 0.59 4.24
N GLU A 123 12.63 1.60 3.65
CA GLU A 123 11.33 1.45 2.98
C GLU A 123 11.40 0.49 1.78
N LYS A 124 12.44 0.62 0.94
CA LYS A 124 12.68 -0.31 -0.17
C LYS A 124 12.92 -1.75 0.31
N GLN A 125 13.72 -1.93 1.36
CA GLN A 125 13.97 -3.24 1.95
C GLN A 125 12.68 -3.85 2.52
N LYS A 126 11.87 -3.06 3.23
CA LYS A 126 10.56 -3.48 3.73
C LYS A 126 9.66 -3.96 2.59
N ALA A 127 9.58 -3.21 1.48
CA ALA A 127 8.78 -3.60 0.31
C ALA A 127 9.26 -4.93 -0.31
N ILE A 128 10.57 -5.14 -0.42
CA ILE A 128 11.14 -6.40 -0.92
C ILE A 128 10.80 -7.57 0.01
N LEU A 129 10.98 -7.40 1.33
CA LEU A 129 10.66 -8.43 2.31
C LEU A 129 9.17 -8.79 2.31
N LEU A 130 8.29 -7.80 2.23
CA LEU A 130 6.85 -8.04 2.13
C LEU A 130 6.48 -8.82 0.87
N ARG A 131 7.13 -8.52 -0.26
CA ARG A 131 6.96 -9.27 -1.51
C ARG A 131 7.43 -10.71 -1.37
N GLU A 132 8.59 -10.94 -0.77
CA GLU A 132 9.13 -12.29 -0.54
C GLU A 132 8.23 -13.10 0.41
N LEU A 133 7.75 -12.49 1.51
CA LEU A 133 6.80 -13.14 2.42
C LEU A 133 5.52 -13.55 1.69
N ARG A 134 4.96 -12.68 0.85
CA ARG A 134 3.79 -13.02 0.02
C ARG A 134 4.05 -14.21 -0.89
N HIS A 135 5.19 -14.22 -1.59
CA HIS A 135 5.57 -15.35 -2.45
C HIS A 135 5.70 -16.66 -1.67
N ARG A 136 6.28 -16.63 -0.48
CA ARG A 136 6.38 -17.82 0.38
C ARG A 136 5.01 -18.27 0.86
N THR A 137 4.18 -17.37 1.34
CA THR A 137 2.81 -17.69 1.78
C THR A 137 2.00 -18.34 0.64
N LYS A 138 2.11 -17.82 -0.59
CA LYS A 138 1.52 -18.45 -1.77
C LYS A 138 1.99 -19.88 -1.98
N ASN A 139 3.31 -20.10 -1.94
CA ASN A 139 3.88 -21.43 -2.11
C ASN A 139 3.41 -22.39 -1.02
N ASP A 140 3.29 -21.92 0.23
CA ASP A 140 2.83 -22.72 1.36
C ASP A 140 1.36 -23.15 1.19
N PHE A 141 0.48 -22.26 0.71
CA PHE A 141 -0.90 -22.60 0.39
C PHE A 141 -1.01 -23.57 -0.78
N ALA A 142 -0.23 -23.37 -1.84
CA ALA A 142 -0.19 -24.29 -2.98
C ALA A 142 0.29 -25.70 -2.56
N LEU A 143 1.31 -25.75 -1.68
CA LEU A 143 1.81 -27.01 -1.11
C LEU A 143 0.75 -27.69 -0.24
N ALA A 144 0.10 -26.94 0.65
CA ALA A 144 -0.98 -27.49 1.50
C ALA A 144 -2.13 -28.05 0.66
N ALA A 145 -2.55 -27.33 -0.37
CA ALA A 145 -3.58 -27.82 -1.31
C ALA A 145 -3.12 -29.09 -2.05
N ALA A 146 -1.85 -29.16 -2.49
CA ALA A 146 -1.31 -30.33 -3.16
C ALA A 146 -1.27 -31.56 -2.23
N ILE A 147 -0.87 -31.40 -0.97
CA ILE A 147 -0.87 -32.49 0.02
C ILE A 147 -2.30 -33.00 0.25
N LEU A 148 -3.27 -32.09 0.43
CA LEU A 148 -4.67 -32.47 0.61
C LEU A 148 -5.23 -33.19 -0.63
N ARG A 149 -4.87 -32.79 -1.85
CA ARG A 149 -5.25 -33.48 -3.08
C ARG A 149 -4.70 -34.91 -3.14
N LEU A 150 -3.45 -35.11 -2.72
CA LEU A 150 -2.84 -36.45 -2.64
C LEU A 150 -3.57 -37.31 -1.62
N GLN A 151 -3.89 -36.75 -0.45
CA GLN A 151 -4.65 -37.46 0.58
C GLN A 151 -6.06 -37.82 0.11
N ALA A 152 -6.76 -36.89 -0.59
CA ALA A 152 -8.08 -37.14 -1.13
C ALA A 152 -8.07 -38.30 -2.15
N LYS A 153 -7.06 -38.38 -3.03
CA LYS A 153 -6.91 -39.48 -3.99
C LYS A 153 -6.63 -40.85 -3.32
N ALA A 154 -5.97 -40.84 -2.17
CA ALA A 154 -5.66 -42.06 -1.44
C ALA A 154 -6.85 -42.62 -0.60
N GLN A 155 -7.94 -41.86 -0.47
CA GLN A 155 -9.09 -42.26 0.32
C GLN A 155 -10.11 -43.05 -0.50
N SER A 156 -10.66 -44.10 0.08
CA SER A 156 -11.73 -44.93 -0.52
C SER A 156 -13.15 -44.40 -0.21
N SER A 157 -13.31 -43.59 0.85
CA SER A 157 -14.58 -43.02 1.26
C SER A 157 -14.91 -41.78 0.40
N LYS A 158 -16.04 -41.82 -0.32
CA LYS A 158 -16.56 -40.68 -1.08
C LYS A 158 -16.84 -39.46 -0.20
N GLU A 159 -17.31 -39.67 1.02
CA GLU A 159 -17.58 -38.59 1.98
C GLU A 159 -16.29 -37.85 2.38
N LEU A 160 -15.23 -38.63 2.65
CA LEU A 160 -13.95 -38.04 3.02
C LEU A 160 -13.28 -37.33 1.82
N GLN A 161 -13.40 -37.88 0.61
CA GLN A 161 -12.97 -37.22 -0.62
C GLN A 161 -13.71 -35.88 -0.83
N ALA A 162 -15.01 -35.83 -0.61
CA ALA A 162 -15.81 -34.60 -0.72
C ALA A 162 -15.41 -33.55 0.34
N ALA A 163 -15.16 -33.98 1.58
CA ALA A 163 -14.71 -33.10 2.67
C ALA A 163 -13.32 -32.49 2.36
N LEU A 164 -12.38 -33.31 1.90
CA LEU A 164 -11.05 -32.85 1.49
C LEU A 164 -11.12 -31.93 0.26
N GLY A 165 -11.96 -32.25 -0.72
CA GLY A 165 -12.22 -31.40 -1.88
C GLY A 165 -12.76 -30.01 -1.49
N SER A 166 -13.65 -29.95 -0.49
CA SER A 166 -14.13 -28.68 0.07
C SER A 166 -13.00 -27.89 0.75
N ALA A 167 -12.14 -28.55 1.53
CA ALA A 167 -11.00 -27.91 2.17
C ALA A 167 -9.99 -27.34 1.15
N ILE A 168 -9.72 -28.10 0.08
CA ILE A 168 -8.85 -27.65 -1.02
C ILE A 168 -9.44 -26.41 -1.70
N SER A 169 -10.73 -26.43 -2.03
CA SER A 169 -11.43 -25.30 -2.66
C SER A 169 -11.35 -24.01 -1.80
N ARG A 170 -11.40 -24.15 -0.48
CA ARG A 170 -11.25 -23.02 0.46
C ARG A 170 -9.83 -22.45 0.45
N ILE A 171 -8.81 -23.31 0.47
CA ILE A 171 -7.41 -22.89 0.39
C ILE A 171 -7.15 -22.16 -0.93
N GLU A 172 -7.66 -22.69 -2.06
CA GLU A 172 -7.52 -22.06 -3.38
C GLU A 172 -8.27 -20.73 -3.49
N THR A 173 -9.41 -20.61 -2.83
CA THR A 173 -10.16 -19.35 -2.76
C THR A 173 -9.38 -18.33 -1.93
N PHE A 174 -8.84 -18.74 -0.79
CA PHE A 174 -8.00 -17.90 0.07
C PHE A 174 -6.71 -17.45 -0.66
N GLU A 175 -6.06 -18.36 -1.38
CA GLU A 175 -4.89 -18.04 -2.20
C GLU A 175 -5.24 -16.99 -3.27
N ARG A 176 -6.36 -17.15 -3.96
CA ARG A 176 -6.81 -16.24 -5.02
C ARG A 176 -7.14 -14.85 -4.49
N THR A 177 -7.87 -14.76 -3.39
CA THR A 177 -8.17 -13.49 -2.73
C THR A 177 -6.89 -12.77 -2.25
N HIS A 178 -5.87 -13.51 -1.81
CA HIS A 178 -4.56 -12.96 -1.49
C HIS A 178 -3.74 -12.50 -2.71
N GLN A 179 -3.98 -13.05 -3.90
CA GLN A 179 -3.26 -12.69 -5.13
C GLN A 179 -3.86 -11.50 -5.86
N GLU A 180 -5.19 -11.42 -5.97
CA GLU A 180 -5.87 -10.33 -6.66
C GLU A 180 -5.68 -8.98 -5.95
N PHE A 181 -5.32 -9.02 -4.67
CA PHE A 181 -5.04 -7.82 -3.86
C PHE A 181 -3.56 -7.66 -3.53
N ASP A 182 -2.70 -7.82 -4.52
CA ASP A 182 -1.27 -7.45 -4.50
C ASP A 182 -1.08 -5.90 -4.43
N LEU A 183 -2.08 -5.21 -3.90
CA LEU A 183 -1.96 -3.80 -3.56
C LEU A 183 -1.11 -3.69 -2.30
N PRO A 184 -0.10 -2.81 -2.30
CA PRO A 184 0.62 -2.48 -1.07
C PRO A 184 -0.39 -2.02 -0.01
N ASP A 185 0.01 -2.00 1.26
CA ASP A 185 -0.71 -1.40 2.42
C ASP A 185 -1.03 0.11 2.20
N SER A 186 -1.36 0.49 0.99
CA SER A 186 -1.53 1.84 0.49
C SER A 186 -2.91 2.42 0.81
N GLY A 187 -3.68 1.79 1.72
CA GLY A 187 -4.99 2.33 2.10
C GLY A 187 -5.97 2.47 0.92
N VAL A 188 -5.76 1.73 -0.15
CA VAL A 188 -6.67 1.75 -1.32
C VAL A 188 -7.81 0.78 -1.07
N ASP A 189 -9.01 1.32 -1.02
CA ASP A 189 -10.23 0.52 -0.89
C ASP A 189 -10.50 -0.26 -2.18
N ILE A 190 -11.00 -1.49 -2.03
CA ILE A 190 -11.29 -2.42 -3.12
C ILE A 190 -12.71 -2.18 -3.61
N PRO A 191 -12.93 -1.91 -4.92
CA PRO A 191 -14.25 -1.81 -5.48
C PRO A 191 -14.93 -3.19 -5.50
N MET A 192 -16.03 -3.32 -4.75
CA MET A 192 -16.68 -4.62 -4.49
C MET A 192 -17.41 -5.20 -5.70
N ARG A 193 -17.93 -4.39 -6.63
CA ARG A 193 -18.63 -4.88 -7.81
C ARG A 193 -17.75 -5.78 -8.68
N PRO A 194 -16.61 -5.32 -9.26
CA PRO A 194 -15.75 -6.16 -10.09
C PRO A 194 -15.17 -7.33 -9.31
N TYR A 195 -14.94 -7.17 -8.02
CA TYR A 195 -14.46 -8.23 -7.15
C TYR A 195 -15.46 -9.40 -7.03
N LEU A 196 -16.71 -9.11 -6.67
CA LEU A 196 -17.76 -10.13 -6.55
C LEU A 196 -18.11 -10.76 -7.90
N GLU A 197 -18.12 -10.00 -9.00
CA GLU A 197 -18.30 -10.51 -10.34
C GLU A 197 -17.21 -11.52 -10.73
N GLY A 198 -15.94 -11.20 -10.49
CA GLY A 198 -14.80 -12.10 -10.74
C GLY A 198 -14.90 -13.40 -9.92
N LEU A 199 -15.26 -13.28 -8.64
CA LEU A 199 -15.43 -14.40 -7.73
C LEU A 199 -16.59 -15.30 -8.19
N CYS A 200 -17.74 -14.75 -8.49
CA CYS A 200 -18.93 -15.48 -8.93
C CYS A 200 -18.72 -16.15 -10.30
N SER A 201 -18.02 -15.51 -11.24
CA SER A 201 -17.67 -16.10 -12.54
C SER A 201 -16.82 -17.36 -12.38
N SER A 202 -15.88 -17.36 -11.44
CA SER A 202 -15.04 -18.53 -11.13
C SER A 202 -15.83 -19.70 -10.54
N VAL A 203 -16.87 -19.42 -9.75
CA VAL A 203 -17.77 -20.47 -9.21
C VAL A 203 -18.66 -21.01 -10.32
N SER A 204 -19.22 -20.14 -11.16
CA SER A 204 -20.07 -20.55 -12.31
C SER A 204 -19.31 -21.45 -13.30
N ALA A 205 -18.06 -21.12 -13.62
CA ALA A 205 -17.23 -21.91 -14.52
C ALA A 205 -17.01 -23.35 -14.03
N ARG A 206 -16.95 -23.54 -12.71
CA ARG A 206 -16.81 -24.90 -12.10
C ARG A 206 -18.11 -25.64 -11.95
N ALA A 207 -19.24 -24.93 -11.84
CA ALA A 207 -20.56 -25.53 -11.73
C ALA A 207 -21.11 -25.93 -13.09
N SER A 208 -20.65 -25.32 -14.19
CA SER A 208 -21.21 -25.52 -15.54
C SER A 208 -20.91 -26.88 -16.17
N ASP A 209 -19.99 -27.69 -15.62
CA ASP A 209 -19.72 -29.04 -16.13
C ASP A 209 -20.87 -30.03 -15.81
N ASP A 210 -21.64 -29.78 -14.73
CA ASP A 210 -22.73 -30.66 -14.29
C ASP A 210 -24.12 -29.98 -14.27
N ASN A 211 -24.18 -28.63 -14.08
CA ASN A 211 -25.45 -27.91 -13.93
C ASN A 211 -25.43 -26.52 -14.58
N PRO A 212 -26.41 -26.11 -15.41
CA PRO A 212 -26.50 -24.78 -16.01
C PRO A 212 -27.05 -23.76 -15.00
N ILE A 213 -26.22 -23.41 -13.99
CA ILE A 213 -26.59 -22.44 -12.96
C ILE A 213 -26.11 -21.04 -13.37
N ARG A 214 -27.04 -20.10 -13.44
CA ARG A 214 -26.73 -18.68 -13.71
C ARG A 214 -26.54 -17.92 -12.39
N ILE A 215 -25.39 -17.27 -12.23
CA ILE A 215 -25.11 -16.40 -11.07
C ILE A 215 -25.21 -14.94 -11.53
N GLN A 216 -26.02 -14.13 -10.83
CA GLN A 216 -26.19 -12.71 -11.11
C GLN A 216 -25.69 -11.89 -9.91
N VAL A 217 -24.89 -10.87 -10.17
CA VAL A 217 -24.33 -9.98 -9.13
C VAL A 217 -24.92 -8.59 -9.29
N ALA A 218 -25.59 -8.11 -8.24
CA ALA A 218 -26.05 -6.74 -8.09
C ALA A 218 -25.31 -6.09 -6.91
N CYS A 219 -24.42 -5.16 -7.19
CA CYS A 219 -23.61 -4.50 -6.18
C CYS A 219 -23.73 -2.99 -6.37
N GLU A 220 -24.00 -2.24 -5.29
CA GLU A 220 -23.87 -0.79 -5.28
C GLU A 220 -22.40 -0.36 -5.50
N ASP A 221 -22.16 0.93 -5.68
CA ASP A 221 -20.80 1.47 -5.79
C ASP A 221 -20.17 1.55 -4.38
N ILE A 222 -19.66 0.40 -3.93
CA ILE A 222 -19.10 0.18 -2.61
C ILE A 222 -17.63 -0.16 -2.77
N ALA A 223 -16.77 0.55 -2.04
CA ALA A 223 -15.38 0.20 -1.87
C ALA A 223 -15.07 -0.08 -0.40
N LEU A 224 -14.25 -1.09 -0.12
CA LEU A 224 -13.92 -1.58 1.23
C LEU A 224 -12.41 -1.79 1.39
N PRO A 225 -11.89 -1.64 2.61
CA PRO A 225 -10.52 -2.06 2.92
C PRO A 225 -10.27 -3.51 2.52
N ALA A 226 -9.06 -3.83 2.05
CA ALA A 226 -8.72 -5.16 1.52
C ALA A 226 -9.04 -6.30 2.49
N LYS A 227 -8.80 -6.10 3.79
CA LYS A 227 -9.12 -7.07 4.87
C LYS A 227 -10.61 -7.43 4.89
N ASP A 228 -11.48 -6.42 4.81
CA ASP A 228 -12.93 -6.59 4.91
C ASP A 228 -13.51 -7.12 3.60
N ALA A 229 -13.02 -6.62 2.46
CA ALA A 229 -13.37 -7.12 1.14
C ALA A 229 -13.08 -8.63 1.02
N ASN A 230 -11.91 -9.08 1.49
CA ASN A 230 -11.53 -10.50 1.52
C ASN A 230 -12.47 -11.33 2.39
N THR A 231 -12.82 -10.86 3.58
CA THR A 231 -13.72 -11.57 4.48
C THR A 231 -15.12 -11.69 3.88
N ILE A 232 -15.65 -10.61 3.28
CA ILE A 232 -16.95 -10.60 2.61
C ILE A 232 -16.92 -11.47 1.36
N GLY A 233 -15.83 -11.44 0.59
CA GLY A 233 -15.62 -12.32 -0.57
C GLY A 233 -15.64 -13.81 -0.20
N LEU A 234 -14.99 -14.17 0.91
CA LEU A 234 -15.00 -15.56 1.39
C LEU A 234 -16.40 -15.99 1.84
N ILE A 235 -17.13 -15.13 2.57
CA ILE A 235 -18.53 -15.39 2.93
C ILE A 235 -19.39 -15.58 1.67
N CYS A 236 -19.27 -14.68 0.68
CA CYS A 236 -19.97 -14.75 -0.58
C CYS A 236 -19.68 -16.06 -1.34
N ASN A 237 -18.39 -16.42 -1.45
CA ASN A 237 -17.96 -17.65 -2.13
C ASN A 237 -18.56 -18.91 -1.47
N GLU A 238 -18.55 -18.98 -0.14
CA GLU A 238 -19.15 -20.13 0.58
C GLU A 238 -20.66 -20.17 0.40
N LEU A 239 -21.36 -19.03 0.45
CA LEU A 239 -22.81 -18.96 0.25
C LEU A 239 -23.20 -19.37 -1.18
N VAL A 240 -22.52 -18.83 -2.19
CA VAL A 240 -22.78 -19.15 -3.60
C VAL A 240 -22.45 -20.62 -3.89
N THR A 241 -21.34 -21.13 -3.38
CA THR A 241 -20.95 -22.54 -3.53
C THR A 241 -21.98 -23.47 -2.88
N ASN A 242 -22.50 -23.10 -1.71
CA ASN A 242 -23.55 -23.85 -1.03
C ASN A 242 -24.86 -23.88 -1.85
N ALA A 243 -25.26 -22.72 -2.41
CA ALA A 243 -26.42 -22.65 -3.30
C ALA A 243 -26.25 -23.56 -4.52
N CYS A 244 -25.10 -23.46 -5.21
CA CYS A 244 -24.83 -24.32 -6.39
C CYS A 244 -24.82 -25.83 -6.08
N LYS A 245 -24.33 -26.21 -4.89
CA LYS A 245 -24.23 -27.65 -4.51
C LYS A 245 -25.52 -28.23 -3.96
N HIS A 246 -26.35 -27.43 -3.30
CA HIS A 246 -27.44 -27.95 -2.48
C HIS A 246 -28.81 -27.48 -2.92
N ALA A 247 -28.94 -26.38 -3.66
CA ALA A 247 -30.24 -25.84 -4.04
C ALA A 247 -30.87 -26.53 -5.24
N PHE A 248 -30.08 -27.16 -6.12
CA PHE A 248 -30.56 -27.71 -7.39
C PHE A 248 -30.29 -29.21 -7.50
N ASP A 249 -31.17 -29.91 -8.24
CA ASP A 249 -30.91 -31.28 -8.60
C ASP A 249 -29.91 -31.37 -9.77
N PRO A 250 -29.13 -32.46 -9.87
CA PRO A 250 -28.16 -32.62 -10.95
C PRO A 250 -28.79 -32.45 -12.34
N GLY A 251 -28.20 -31.60 -13.18
CA GLY A 251 -28.66 -31.28 -14.53
C GLY A 251 -29.81 -30.27 -14.60
N SER A 252 -30.32 -29.77 -13.48
CA SER A 252 -31.42 -28.79 -13.48
C SER A 252 -30.88 -27.35 -13.61
N PRO A 253 -31.51 -26.50 -14.43
CA PRO A 253 -31.17 -25.09 -14.49
C PRO A 253 -31.57 -24.37 -13.20
N GLY A 254 -30.80 -23.37 -12.81
CA GLY A 254 -31.07 -22.56 -11.63
C GLY A 254 -30.51 -21.17 -11.71
N ASN A 255 -31.02 -20.29 -10.83
CA ASN A 255 -30.51 -18.93 -10.70
C ASN A 255 -30.08 -18.67 -9.26
N VAL A 256 -28.90 -18.08 -9.11
CA VAL A 256 -28.37 -17.57 -7.83
C VAL A 256 -28.16 -16.08 -7.98
N SER A 257 -28.69 -15.30 -7.07
CA SER A 257 -28.51 -13.85 -7.03
C SER A 257 -27.63 -13.47 -5.84
N VAL A 258 -26.67 -12.61 -6.08
CA VAL A 258 -25.80 -12.01 -5.06
C VAL A 258 -26.07 -10.52 -5.07
N THR A 259 -26.47 -9.97 -3.92
CA THR A 259 -26.75 -8.53 -3.78
C THR A 259 -25.92 -7.96 -2.64
N LEU A 260 -25.17 -6.88 -2.92
CA LEU A 260 -24.43 -6.12 -1.91
C LEU A 260 -24.94 -4.69 -1.91
N THR A 261 -25.51 -4.27 -0.80
CA THR A 261 -26.08 -2.91 -0.61
C THR A 261 -25.61 -2.30 0.68
N ARG A 262 -25.64 -0.98 0.71
CA ARG A 262 -25.29 -0.17 1.89
C ARG A 262 -26.51 0.67 2.29
N SER A 263 -27.02 0.47 3.50
CA SER A 263 -28.18 1.23 4.01
C SER A 263 -28.08 1.42 5.52
N ASN A 264 -28.38 2.62 6.01
CA ASN A 264 -28.48 2.96 7.44
C ASN A 264 -27.27 2.48 8.28
N SER A 265 -26.03 2.73 7.80
CA SER A 265 -24.79 2.30 8.47
C SER A 265 -24.62 0.77 8.58
N LEU A 266 -25.33 0.02 7.76
CA LEU A 266 -25.19 -1.44 7.61
C LEU A 266 -24.79 -1.78 6.18
N LEU A 267 -23.83 -2.68 6.04
CA LEU A 267 -23.51 -3.36 4.80
C LEU A 267 -24.30 -4.69 4.77
N SER A 268 -25.08 -4.90 3.74
CA SER A 268 -25.94 -6.09 3.59
C SER A 268 -25.50 -6.90 2.38
N LEU A 269 -25.01 -8.12 2.62
CA LEU A 269 -24.76 -9.14 1.60
C LEU A 269 -25.91 -10.13 1.62
N VAL A 270 -26.61 -10.28 0.50
CA VAL A 270 -27.72 -11.23 0.33
C VAL A 270 -27.38 -12.19 -0.80
N VAL A 271 -27.45 -13.50 -0.52
CA VAL A 271 -27.38 -14.54 -1.53
C VAL A 271 -28.71 -15.29 -1.52
N ALA A 272 -29.38 -15.35 -2.67
CA ALA A 272 -30.64 -16.07 -2.80
C ALA A 272 -30.61 -16.97 -4.05
N ASP A 273 -31.23 -18.16 -3.92
CA ASP A 273 -31.41 -19.11 -4.99
C ASP A 273 -32.91 -19.37 -5.26
N ASP A 274 -33.25 -19.88 -6.44
CA ASP A 274 -34.56 -20.28 -6.84
C ASP A 274 -34.76 -21.81 -6.80
N GLY A 275 -33.95 -22.50 -5.98
CA GLY A 275 -33.94 -23.94 -5.86
C GLY A 275 -35.04 -24.55 -4.94
N LYS A 276 -34.74 -25.70 -4.36
CA LYS A 276 -35.65 -26.48 -3.51
C LYS A 276 -35.84 -25.95 -2.09
N GLY A 277 -35.20 -24.82 -1.77
CA GLY A 277 -35.33 -24.19 -0.46
C GLY A 277 -34.30 -24.65 0.59
N CYS A 278 -34.36 -24.05 1.76
CA CYS A 278 -33.52 -24.40 2.89
C CYS A 278 -34.36 -24.92 4.06
N PRO A 279 -34.23 -26.19 4.46
CA PRO A 279 -34.88 -26.73 5.66
C PRO A 279 -34.39 -25.98 6.92
N GLU A 280 -35.30 -25.70 7.85
CA GLU A 280 -34.95 -25.07 9.14
C GLU A 280 -34.00 -25.95 9.96
N ASP A 281 -34.12 -27.26 9.85
CA ASP A 281 -33.35 -28.28 10.59
C ASP A 281 -32.08 -28.75 9.84
N ALA A 282 -31.64 -28.09 8.79
CA ALA A 282 -30.45 -28.49 8.06
C ALA A 282 -29.21 -28.47 8.98
N LYS A 283 -28.59 -29.64 9.19
CA LYS A 283 -27.37 -29.77 10.00
C LYS A 283 -26.29 -28.85 9.44
N ASP A 284 -25.71 -28.07 10.35
CA ASP A 284 -24.58 -27.19 10.01
C ASP A 284 -23.38 -28.00 9.52
N GLY A 285 -23.06 -27.86 8.26
CA GLY A 285 -21.79 -28.35 7.73
C GLY A 285 -20.63 -27.42 8.10
N VAL A 286 -19.41 -27.86 7.81
CA VAL A 286 -18.18 -27.08 8.09
C VAL A 286 -18.23 -25.69 7.42
N GLY A 287 -18.88 -25.56 6.25
CA GLY A 287 -19.09 -24.28 5.55
C GLY A 287 -19.93 -23.28 6.35
N SER A 288 -21.04 -23.77 6.92
CA SER A 288 -21.93 -22.93 7.76
C SER A 288 -21.22 -22.44 9.01
N GLN A 289 -20.36 -23.27 9.63
CA GLN A 289 -19.55 -22.87 10.79
C GLN A 289 -18.53 -21.80 10.41
N LEU A 290 -17.85 -21.92 9.26
CA LEU A 290 -16.92 -20.93 8.76
C LEU A 290 -17.62 -19.59 8.52
N ILE A 291 -18.79 -19.59 7.85
CA ILE A 291 -19.57 -18.36 7.62
C ILE A 291 -19.90 -17.69 8.95
N ARG A 292 -20.36 -18.44 9.96
CA ARG A 292 -20.66 -17.89 11.29
C ARG A 292 -19.44 -17.25 11.95
N LEU A 293 -18.27 -17.90 11.87
CA LEU A 293 -17.02 -17.33 12.41
C LEU A 293 -16.64 -16.04 11.71
N LEU A 294 -16.69 -15.99 10.39
CA LEU A 294 -16.35 -14.81 9.60
C LEU A 294 -17.34 -13.66 9.85
N VAL A 295 -18.64 -13.97 9.93
CA VAL A 295 -19.66 -12.98 10.26
C VAL A 295 -19.48 -12.44 11.67
N ALA A 296 -19.17 -13.29 12.64
CA ALA A 296 -18.87 -12.86 14.01
C ALA A 296 -17.60 -11.98 14.09
N GLN A 297 -16.58 -12.27 13.27
CA GLN A 297 -15.37 -11.44 13.17
C GLN A 297 -15.69 -10.02 12.67
N LEU A 298 -16.71 -9.87 11.82
CA LEU A 298 -17.20 -8.58 11.32
C LEU A 298 -18.30 -7.96 12.23
N GLU A 299 -18.52 -8.51 13.43
CA GLU A 299 -19.58 -8.09 14.35
C GLU A 299 -20.97 -8.09 13.68
N GLY A 300 -21.14 -8.93 12.65
CA GLY A 300 -22.33 -9.00 11.81
C GLY A 300 -23.37 -9.99 12.32
N ASN A 301 -24.51 -10.00 11.66
CA ASN A 301 -25.60 -10.95 11.90
C ASN A 301 -25.89 -11.77 10.64
N LEU A 302 -26.10 -13.07 10.81
CA LEU A 302 -26.44 -14.02 9.75
C LEU A 302 -27.90 -14.47 9.92
N ALA A 303 -28.72 -14.28 8.90
CA ALA A 303 -30.10 -14.77 8.86
C ALA A 303 -30.29 -15.67 7.62
N ARG A 304 -31.01 -16.80 7.81
CA ARG A 304 -31.44 -17.70 6.74
C ARG A 304 -32.96 -17.72 6.71
N GLN A 305 -33.55 -17.59 5.54
CA GLN A 305 -34.97 -17.51 5.34
C GLN A 305 -35.38 -18.36 4.13
N ALA A 306 -36.30 -19.26 4.33
CA ALA A 306 -37.01 -19.93 3.21
C ALA A 306 -37.90 -18.87 2.52
N ILE A 307 -37.86 -18.86 1.20
CA ILE A 307 -38.72 -18.01 0.36
C ILE A 307 -39.64 -18.89 -0.47
N GLU A 308 -40.67 -18.33 -1.13
CA GLU A 308 -41.64 -19.11 -1.89
C GLU A 308 -41.00 -20.11 -2.83
N LYS A 309 -39.88 -19.76 -3.45
CA LYS A 309 -39.06 -20.63 -4.27
C LYS A 309 -37.60 -20.41 -3.96
N GLY A 310 -36.95 -21.35 -3.25
CA GLY A 310 -35.54 -21.30 -2.90
C GLY A 310 -35.23 -20.84 -1.50
N CYS A 311 -34.00 -20.43 -1.30
CA CYS A 311 -33.43 -20.01 -0.04
C CYS A 311 -32.79 -18.60 -0.15
N ARG A 312 -32.94 -17.80 0.89
CA ARG A 312 -32.28 -16.51 1.04
C ARG A 312 -31.41 -16.52 2.28
N VAL A 313 -30.15 -16.20 2.11
CA VAL A 313 -29.21 -15.99 3.23
C VAL A 313 -28.76 -14.53 3.20
N SER A 314 -28.93 -13.83 4.31
CA SER A 314 -28.53 -12.43 4.47
C SER A 314 -27.50 -12.28 5.57
N VAL A 315 -26.47 -11.50 5.31
CA VAL A 315 -25.42 -11.11 6.25
C VAL A 315 -25.46 -9.60 6.37
N SER A 316 -25.69 -9.10 7.59
CA SER A 316 -25.74 -7.67 7.89
C SER A 316 -24.52 -7.32 8.76
N ILE A 317 -23.72 -6.35 8.32
CA ILE A 317 -22.43 -5.97 8.95
C ILE A 317 -22.50 -4.50 9.31
N PRO A 318 -22.24 -4.09 10.56
CA PRO A 318 -22.16 -2.69 10.95
C PRO A 318 -20.97 -1.99 10.26
N GLU A 319 -21.16 -0.80 9.70
CA GLU A 319 -20.04 -0.04 9.09
C GLU A 319 -18.96 0.33 10.09
N THR A 320 -19.29 0.45 11.36
CA THR A 320 -18.32 0.72 12.43
C THR A 320 -17.27 -0.37 12.59
N SER A 321 -17.58 -1.61 12.19
CA SER A 321 -16.68 -2.77 12.24
C SER A 321 -15.73 -2.82 11.04
N LEU A 322 -16.07 -2.16 9.90
CA LEU A 322 -15.31 -2.16 8.65
C LEU A 322 -14.21 -1.09 8.59
N ARG A 323 -14.06 -0.26 9.60
CA ARG A 323 -13.10 0.86 9.64
C ARG A 323 -12.01 0.71 10.72
N ARG A 324 -11.90 -0.49 11.31
CA ARG A 324 -10.93 -0.74 12.40
C ARG A 324 -9.66 -1.43 11.91
#